data_f05416fdca1b142089fc7e46d4d0c90f
#
_entry.id   f05416fdca1b142089fc7e46d4d0c90f
#
_cell.length_a   1.000
_cell.length_b   1.000
_cell.length_c   1.000
_cell.angle_alpha   90.00
_cell.angle_beta   90.00
_cell.angle_gamma   90.00
#
_symmetry.space_group_name_H-M   'P 1'
#
loop_
_entity.id
_entity.type
_entity.pdbx_description
1 polymer ?
#
loop_
_entity_poly.entity_id
_entity_poly.type
_entity_poly.pdbx_seq_one_letter_code
_entity_poly.pdbx_strand_id
1 'polypeptide(L)'
;MNRFLKKDFRVMLVGLLLLASCQAYSDSEDKTIEMEDLYKDLPFSMPAIERPVFPDYQVNICDFGAKSNGVTLNTEAINNAIKAVHDKGGGKVVIPEGLWLTGPIVLQSNVNLHAEKNALIVFSSDTSLYPIITTSFEGLDVKRCQSPISAMNAENIAITGYGVFDGAGDRW
;
A
#
# COMPACT_ATOMS: atom_id res chain seq x y z
N MET A 1 10.66 -49.79 40.06
CA MET A 1 11.44 -48.82 39.35
C MET A 1 11.05 -48.80 37.85
N ASN A 2 9.80 -48.47 37.48
CA ASN A 2 9.39 -48.43 36.05
C ASN A 2 8.09 -47.63 35.78
N ARG A 3 7.64 -46.79 36.72
CA ARG A 3 6.40 -45.97 36.49
C ARG A 3 6.69 -44.51 36.15
N PHE A 4 7.85 -44.01 36.51
CA PHE A 4 8.24 -42.59 36.23
C PHE A 4 8.68 -42.39 34.78
N LEU A 5 9.44 -43.31 34.19
CA LEU A 5 9.91 -43.17 32.80
C LEU A 5 8.81 -43.15 31.72
N LYS A 6 7.64 -43.75 31.99
CA LYS A 6 6.53 -43.77 31.01
C LYS A 6 5.73 -42.45 30.96
N LYS A 7 5.79 -41.65 32.03
CA LYS A 7 5.03 -40.38 32.08
C LYS A 7 5.77 -39.28 31.35
N ASP A 8 7.09 -39.26 31.47
CA ASP A 8 7.93 -38.23 30.82
C ASP A 8 8.00 -38.43 29.30
N PHE A 9 7.99 -39.68 28.83
CA PHE A 9 7.99 -40.00 27.40
C PHE A 9 6.69 -39.58 26.71
N ARG A 10 5.54 -39.67 27.38
CA ARG A 10 4.25 -39.22 26.85
C ARG A 10 4.14 -37.70 26.78
N VAL A 11 4.68 -36.98 27.75
CA VAL A 11 4.72 -35.52 27.77
C VAL A 11 5.67 -34.99 26.67
N MET A 12 6.81 -35.66 26.48
CA MET A 12 7.77 -35.32 25.43
C MET A 12 7.20 -35.60 24.04
N LEU A 13 6.43 -36.66 23.81
CA LEU A 13 5.80 -36.99 22.55
C LEU A 13 4.68 -36.01 22.18
N VAL A 14 3.89 -35.54 23.17
CA VAL A 14 2.83 -34.54 22.98
C VAL A 14 3.44 -33.17 22.69
N GLY A 15 4.56 -32.80 23.35
CA GLY A 15 5.30 -31.58 23.07
C GLY A 15 5.89 -31.56 21.66
N LEU A 16 6.38 -32.69 21.16
CA LEU A 16 6.94 -32.82 19.82
C LEU A 16 5.85 -32.72 18.72
N LEU A 17 4.65 -33.26 19.00
CA LEU A 17 3.50 -33.17 18.08
C LEU A 17 2.92 -31.74 18.01
N LEU A 18 2.97 -30.96 19.10
CA LEU A 18 2.53 -29.56 19.11
C LEU A 18 3.52 -28.63 18.39
N LEU A 19 4.81 -28.95 18.42
CA LEU A 19 5.82 -28.19 17.66
C LEU A 19 5.73 -28.48 16.14
N ALA A 20 5.38 -29.70 15.75
CA ALA A 20 5.20 -30.06 14.34
C ALA A 20 3.94 -29.41 13.71
N SER A 21 2.91 -29.11 14.51
CA SER A 21 1.69 -28.44 14.02
C SER A 21 1.87 -26.93 13.82
N CYS A 22 2.87 -26.31 14.43
CA CYS A 22 3.16 -24.89 14.25
C CYS A 22 3.98 -24.59 12.98
N GLN A 23 4.68 -25.59 12.41
CA GLN A 23 5.47 -25.42 11.20
C GLN A 23 4.68 -25.63 9.89
N ALA A 24 3.45 -26.12 9.97
CA ALA A 24 2.61 -26.36 8.79
C ALA A 24 1.79 -25.13 8.33
N TYR A 25 1.95 -23.95 8.98
CA TYR A 25 1.18 -22.74 8.64
C TYR A 25 2.01 -21.65 7.94
N SER A 26 3.20 -21.95 7.47
CA SER A 26 4.09 -20.91 6.91
C SER A 26 4.45 -21.05 5.42
N ASP A 27 3.78 -21.92 4.67
CA ASP A 27 4.00 -22.00 3.22
C ASP A 27 2.69 -21.93 2.43
N SER A 28 1.97 -20.81 2.55
CA SER A 28 1.27 -20.32 1.37
C SER A 28 2.35 -19.63 0.53
N GLU A 29 2.96 -20.34 -0.40
CA GLU A 29 3.69 -19.73 -1.52
C GLU A 29 2.77 -18.66 -2.10
N ASP A 30 3.14 -17.40 -1.87
CA ASP A 30 2.60 -16.26 -2.59
C ASP A 30 3.05 -16.46 -4.04
N LYS A 31 2.25 -17.20 -4.82
CA LYS A 31 2.48 -17.41 -6.24
C LYS A 31 2.46 -16.04 -6.87
N THR A 32 3.63 -15.48 -7.09
CA THR A 32 3.80 -14.31 -7.93
C THR A 32 3.19 -14.65 -9.29
N ILE A 33 2.00 -14.13 -9.56
CA ILE A 33 1.38 -14.28 -10.87
C ILE A 33 2.24 -13.49 -11.84
N GLU A 34 2.95 -14.21 -12.73
CA GLU A 34 3.73 -13.55 -13.77
C GLU A 34 2.76 -12.84 -14.72
N MET A 35 3.13 -11.65 -15.18
CA MET A 35 2.27 -10.85 -16.08
C MET A 35 1.88 -11.64 -17.34
N GLU A 36 2.76 -12.48 -17.84
CA GLU A 36 2.52 -13.33 -19.01
C GLU A 36 1.38 -14.33 -18.79
N ASP A 37 1.17 -14.78 -17.54
CA ASP A 37 0.08 -15.71 -17.21
C ASP A 37 -1.29 -15.05 -17.26
N LEU A 38 -1.37 -13.73 -17.08
CA LEU A 38 -2.61 -12.96 -17.18
C LEU A 38 -3.15 -12.88 -18.62
N TYR A 39 -2.32 -13.12 -19.62
CA TYR A 39 -2.68 -13.05 -21.04
C TYR A 39 -2.90 -14.44 -21.66
N LYS A 40 -2.69 -15.53 -20.92
CA LYS A 40 -2.89 -16.89 -21.42
C LYS A 40 -4.37 -17.24 -21.51
N ASP A 41 -4.73 -17.95 -22.56
CA ASP A 41 -6.06 -18.57 -22.74
C ASP A 41 -7.25 -17.59 -22.67
N LEU A 42 -7.01 -16.31 -22.97
CA LEU A 42 -8.09 -15.34 -23.06
C LEU A 42 -8.96 -15.59 -24.30
N PRO A 43 -10.31 -15.50 -24.20
CA PRO A 43 -11.22 -15.71 -25.33
C PRO A 43 -11.25 -14.51 -26.32
N PHE A 44 -10.40 -13.52 -26.13
CA PHE A 44 -10.26 -12.31 -26.94
C PHE A 44 -8.80 -11.88 -27.01
N SER A 45 -8.44 -11.08 -28.04
CA SER A 45 -7.11 -10.49 -28.17
C SER A 45 -7.02 -9.28 -27.22
N MET A 46 -6.02 -9.28 -26.35
CA MET A 46 -5.73 -8.18 -25.44
C MET A 46 -4.29 -7.67 -25.69
N PRO A 47 -4.10 -6.34 -25.84
CA PRO A 47 -2.76 -5.79 -25.95
C PRO A 47 -1.98 -6.00 -24.64
N ALA A 48 -0.71 -6.33 -24.75
CA ALA A 48 0.17 -6.39 -23.58
C ALA A 48 0.30 -5.00 -22.94
N ILE A 49 0.12 -4.93 -21.61
CA ILE A 49 0.28 -3.71 -20.84
C ILE A 49 1.67 -3.72 -20.21
N GLU A 50 2.47 -2.71 -20.52
CA GLU A 50 3.79 -2.57 -19.93
C GLU A 50 3.68 -2.15 -18.46
N ARG A 51 4.50 -2.78 -17.60
CA ARG A 51 4.60 -2.36 -16.20
C ARG A 51 5.31 -1.02 -16.10
N PRO A 52 4.84 -0.11 -15.24
CA PRO A 52 5.57 1.11 -14.93
C PRO A 52 6.99 0.80 -14.44
N VAL A 53 7.98 1.51 -14.96
CA VAL A 53 9.38 1.39 -14.55
C VAL A 53 9.82 2.72 -13.93
N PHE A 54 10.47 2.64 -12.79
CA PHE A 54 10.88 3.81 -12.02
C PHE A 54 12.40 3.84 -11.86
N PRO A 55 13.02 5.05 -11.84
CA PRO A 55 14.42 5.20 -11.46
C PRO A 55 14.70 4.63 -10.05
N ASP A 56 15.93 4.17 -9.83
CA ASP A 56 16.39 3.69 -8.52
C ASP A 56 16.72 4.88 -7.59
N TYR A 57 15.72 5.69 -7.33
CA TYR A 57 15.76 6.79 -6.37
C TYR A 57 14.57 6.65 -5.42
N GLN A 58 14.81 6.76 -4.13
CA GLN A 58 13.73 6.67 -3.15
C GLN A 58 13.89 7.67 -2.01
N VAL A 59 12.76 8.08 -1.46
CA VAL A 59 12.68 8.91 -0.26
C VAL A 59 11.67 8.32 0.72
N ASN A 60 11.84 8.63 2.00
CA ASN A 60 10.89 8.26 3.04
C ASN A 60 10.06 9.50 3.41
N ILE A 61 8.75 9.38 3.61
CA ILE A 61 7.90 10.51 4.03
C ILE A 61 8.32 11.11 5.36
N CYS A 62 8.98 10.33 6.23
CA CYS A 62 9.52 10.83 7.50
C CYS A 62 10.59 11.90 7.30
N ASP A 63 11.35 11.85 6.20
CA ASP A 63 12.37 12.86 5.83
C ASP A 63 11.73 14.21 5.52
N PHE A 64 10.42 14.22 5.25
CA PHE A 64 9.59 15.40 4.99
C PHE A 64 8.75 15.81 6.19
N GLY A 65 9.01 15.21 7.37
CA GLY A 65 8.36 15.57 8.63
C GLY A 65 7.07 14.79 8.96
N ALA A 66 6.76 13.72 8.21
CA ALA A 66 5.61 12.87 8.52
C ALA A 66 5.78 12.16 9.88
N LYS A 67 4.65 11.96 10.58
CA LYS A 67 4.60 11.32 11.91
C LYS A 67 3.53 10.23 11.93
N SER A 68 3.92 9.01 12.32
CA SER A 68 3.07 7.82 12.36
C SER A 68 2.25 7.66 13.65
N ASN A 69 1.69 8.75 14.15
CA ASN A 69 0.97 8.76 15.43
C ASN A 69 -0.57 8.76 15.30
N GLY A 70 -1.09 8.67 14.08
CA GLY A 70 -2.54 8.64 13.80
C GLY A 70 -3.31 9.93 14.05
N VAL A 71 -2.65 11.01 14.50
CA VAL A 71 -3.29 12.30 14.79
C VAL A 71 -2.67 13.48 14.04
N THR A 72 -1.39 13.40 13.70
CA THR A 72 -0.72 14.42 12.89
C THR A 72 -1.16 14.28 11.43
N LEU A 73 -1.65 15.38 10.83
CA LEU A 73 -1.98 15.40 9.42
C LEU A 73 -0.70 15.42 8.58
N ASN A 74 -0.49 14.39 7.76
CA ASN A 74 0.73 14.17 6.97
C ASN A 74 0.59 14.55 5.49
N THR A 75 -0.52 15.17 5.10
CA THR A 75 -0.83 15.52 3.70
C THR A 75 0.31 16.27 3.02
N GLU A 76 0.83 17.29 3.69
CA GLU A 76 1.90 18.14 3.16
C GLU A 76 3.21 17.37 3.03
N ALA A 77 3.58 16.60 4.05
CA ALA A 77 4.78 15.78 4.03
C ALA A 77 4.77 14.74 2.90
N ILE A 78 3.64 14.04 2.71
CA ILE A 78 3.48 13.06 1.63
C ILE A 78 3.54 13.73 0.26
N ASN A 79 2.81 14.82 0.05
CA ASN A 79 2.80 15.51 -1.24
C ASN A 79 4.16 16.16 -1.56
N ASN A 80 4.89 16.67 -0.56
CA ASN A 80 6.24 17.18 -0.74
C ASN A 80 7.23 16.08 -1.11
N ALA A 81 7.12 14.89 -0.52
CA ALA A 81 7.92 13.72 -0.89
C ALA A 81 7.65 13.31 -2.35
N ILE A 82 6.36 13.25 -2.76
CA ILE A 82 5.96 12.96 -4.14
C ILE A 82 6.57 13.98 -5.10
N LYS A 83 6.44 15.28 -4.77
CA LYS A 83 7.02 16.34 -5.58
C LYS A 83 8.54 16.23 -5.71
N ALA A 84 9.24 15.96 -4.62
CA ALA A 84 10.71 15.83 -4.62
C ALA A 84 11.17 14.67 -5.51
N VAL A 85 10.47 13.54 -5.50
CA VAL A 85 10.76 12.39 -6.36
C VAL A 85 10.45 12.73 -7.82
N HIS A 86 9.31 13.35 -8.09
CA HIS A 86 8.95 13.81 -9.45
C HIS A 86 10.00 14.78 -10.02
N ASP A 87 10.41 15.80 -9.25
CA ASP A 87 11.40 16.80 -9.67
C ASP A 87 12.79 16.20 -9.97
N LYS A 88 13.09 15.03 -9.39
CA LYS A 88 14.32 14.26 -9.66
C LYS A 88 14.21 13.36 -10.90
N GLY A 89 13.07 13.37 -11.57
CA GLY A 89 12.83 12.55 -12.76
C GLY A 89 12.11 11.23 -12.46
N GLY A 90 11.74 10.97 -11.21
CA GLY A 90 10.97 9.83 -10.79
C GLY A 90 11.64 8.95 -9.73
N GLY A 91 10.93 7.93 -9.28
CA GLY A 91 11.39 7.00 -8.26
C GLY A 91 10.30 6.55 -7.30
N LYS A 92 10.68 6.23 -6.07
CA LYS A 92 9.81 5.65 -5.05
C LYS A 92 9.65 6.58 -3.85
N VAL A 93 8.40 6.82 -3.43
CA VAL A 93 8.06 7.44 -2.15
C VAL A 93 7.65 6.33 -1.20
N VAL A 94 8.36 6.15 -0.11
CA VAL A 94 8.11 5.09 0.88
C VAL A 94 7.29 5.65 2.04
N ILE A 95 6.15 4.99 2.29
CA ILE A 95 5.36 5.14 3.52
C ILE A 95 5.69 3.94 4.40
N PRO A 96 6.47 4.10 5.47
CA PRO A 96 6.87 2.98 6.33
C PRO A 96 5.71 2.49 7.20
N GLU A 97 5.91 1.38 7.90
CA GLU A 97 4.93 0.87 8.87
C GLU A 97 4.49 1.95 9.86
N GLY A 98 3.23 1.91 10.28
CA GLY A 98 2.66 2.86 11.24
C GLY A 98 1.27 3.34 10.85
N LEU A 99 0.72 4.24 11.67
CA LEU A 99 -0.60 4.83 11.48
C LEU A 99 -0.46 6.29 10.99
N TRP A 100 -0.88 6.52 9.76
CA TRP A 100 -0.70 7.78 9.04
C TRP A 100 -2.03 8.46 8.74
N LEU A 101 -2.35 9.54 9.45
CA LEU A 101 -3.51 10.38 9.10
C LEU A 101 -3.12 11.34 7.98
N THR A 102 -3.94 11.43 6.93
CA THR A 102 -3.68 12.32 5.80
C THR A 102 -4.97 12.91 5.25
N GLY A 103 -4.87 13.99 4.50
CA GLY A 103 -5.87 14.48 3.54
C GLY A 103 -5.52 14.00 2.13
N PRO A 104 -5.91 14.74 1.08
CA PRO A 104 -5.74 14.29 -0.30
C PRO A 104 -4.28 14.16 -0.71
N ILE A 105 -3.97 13.05 -1.38
CA ILE A 105 -2.68 12.75 -1.98
C ILE A 105 -2.78 13.00 -3.49
N VAL A 106 -1.83 13.74 -4.05
CA VAL A 106 -1.75 14.04 -5.49
C VAL A 106 -0.53 13.37 -6.08
N LEU A 107 -0.75 12.33 -6.89
CA LEU A 107 0.33 11.64 -7.58
C LEU A 107 0.82 12.46 -8.77
N GLN A 108 2.11 12.38 -9.05
CA GLN A 108 2.79 13.01 -10.16
C GLN A 108 3.50 11.98 -11.03
N SER A 109 3.79 12.34 -12.28
CA SER A 109 4.44 11.43 -13.23
C SER A 109 5.74 10.85 -12.70
N ASN A 110 6.00 9.60 -13.05
CA ASN A 110 7.19 8.83 -12.71
C ASN A 110 7.33 8.53 -11.20
N VAL A 111 6.24 8.56 -10.43
CA VAL A 111 6.26 8.30 -8.99
C VAL A 111 5.57 6.99 -8.65
N ASN A 112 6.27 6.14 -7.90
CA ASN A 112 5.72 4.98 -7.22
C ASN A 112 5.49 5.30 -5.74
N LEU A 113 4.24 5.41 -5.32
CA LEU A 113 3.86 5.53 -3.90
C LEU A 113 3.82 4.12 -3.29
N HIS A 114 4.82 3.80 -2.47
CA HIS A 114 4.99 2.48 -1.89
C HIS A 114 4.64 2.47 -0.40
N ALA A 115 3.57 1.80 -0.03
CA ALA A 115 3.18 1.59 1.35
C ALA A 115 3.72 0.24 1.85
N GLU A 116 4.62 0.28 2.84
CA GLU A 116 5.19 -0.93 3.43
C GLU A 116 4.15 -1.78 4.14
N LYS A 117 4.49 -3.02 4.41
CA LYS A 117 3.66 -3.90 5.24
C LYS A 117 3.43 -3.25 6.62
N ASN A 118 2.20 -3.36 7.14
CA ASN A 118 1.75 -2.72 8.39
C ASN A 118 1.67 -1.18 8.33
N ALA A 119 1.79 -0.54 7.18
CA ALA A 119 1.40 0.85 7.01
C ALA A 119 -0.13 0.95 6.90
N LEU A 120 -0.76 1.74 7.77
CA LEU A 120 -2.18 2.08 7.66
C LEU A 120 -2.31 3.58 7.41
N ILE A 121 -2.75 3.93 6.22
CA ILE A 121 -2.94 5.30 5.77
C ILE A 121 -4.44 5.61 5.84
N VAL A 122 -4.85 6.45 6.80
CA VAL A 122 -6.25 6.81 7.02
C VAL A 122 -6.49 8.21 6.48
N PHE A 123 -7.46 8.33 5.59
CA PHE A 123 -7.88 9.63 5.07
C PHE A 123 -8.81 10.33 6.07
N SER A 124 -8.51 11.60 6.31
CA SER A 124 -9.35 12.44 7.20
C SER A 124 -10.76 12.62 6.62
N SER A 125 -11.77 12.51 7.46
CA SER A 125 -13.15 12.85 7.11
C SER A 125 -13.46 14.35 7.19
N ASP A 126 -12.47 15.19 7.51
CA ASP A 126 -12.63 16.64 7.46
C ASP A 126 -12.70 17.11 6.00
N THR A 127 -13.90 17.38 5.53
CA THR A 127 -14.19 17.80 4.17
C THR A 127 -13.51 19.12 3.78
N SER A 128 -13.13 19.96 4.76
CA SER A 128 -12.41 21.21 4.49
C SER A 128 -11.00 21.01 3.90
N LEU A 129 -10.43 19.80 4.08
CA LEU A 129 -9.12 19.42 3.53
C LEU A 129 -9.18 19.07 2.04
N TYR A 130 -10.39 18.89 1.48
CA TYR A 130 -10.59 18.43 0.11
C TYR A 130 -11.14 19.59 -0.73
N PRO A 131 -10.30 20.26 -1.53
CA PRO A 131 -10.75 21.39 -2.35
C PRO A 131 -11.81 20.96 -3.36
N ILE A 132 -12.71 21.88 -3.68
CA ILE A 132 -13.65 21.70 -4.79
C ILE A 132 -12.91 21.93 -6.09
N ILE A 133 -12.85 20.91 -6.92
CA ILE A 133 -12.20 20.91 -8.22
C ILE A 133 -13.23 20.78 -9.35
N THR A 134 -12.90 21.33 -10.51
CA THR A 134 -13.64 21.04 -11.75
C THR A 134 -13.11 19.74 -12.33
N THR A 135 -14.00 18.82 -12.61
CA THR A 135 -13.66 17.49 -13.13
C THR A 135 -14.80 16.98 -14.01
N SER A 136 -14.63 15.82 -14.62
CA SER A 136 -15.69 15.15 -15.37
C SER A 136 -16.30 14.03 -14.54
N PHE A 137 -17.62 13.90 -14.58
CA PHE A 137 -18.37 12.78 -14.03
C PHE A 137 -19.42 12.34 -15.05
N GLU A 138 -19.34 11.08 -15.48
CA GLU A 138 -20.23 10.50 -16.50
C GLU A 138 -20.30 11.35 -17.81
N GLY A 139 -19.18 11.96 -18.20
CA GLY A 139 -19.08 12.80 -19.39
C GLY A 139 -19.58 14.24 -19.23
N LEU A 140 -19.97 14.65 -18.01
CA LEU A 140 -20.40 16.01 -17.72
C LEU A 140 -19.32 16.75 -16.88
N ASP A 141 -19.13 18.02 -17.18
CA ASP A 141 -18.30 18.90 -16.38
C ASP A 141 -19.00 19.21 -15.05
N VAL A 142 -18.36 18.86 -13.94
CA VAL A 142 -18.91 19.03 -12.60
C VAL A 142 -17.88 19.63 -11.65
N LYS A 143 -18.38 20.25 -10.58
CA LYS A 143 -17.59 20.65 -9.42
C LYS A 143 -17.84 19.70 -8.27
N ARG A 144 -16.79 19.07 -7.77
CA ARG A 144 -16.88 18.14 -6.65
C ARG A 144 -15.61 18.16 -5.80
N CYS A 145 -15.69 17.59 -4.61
CA CYS A 145 -14.52 17.39 -3.76
C CYS A 145 -13.43 16.60 -4.49
N GLN A 146 -12.19 17.00 -4.31
CA GLN A 146 -11.04 16.22 -4.75
C GLN A 146 -11.08 14.83 -4.12
N SER A 147 -10.74 13.82 -4.88
CA SER A 147 -10.63 12.45 -4.37
C SER A 147 -9.48 12.31 -3.35
N PRO A 148 -9.56 11.37 -2.41
CA PRO A 148 -8.48 11.07 -1.46
C PRO A 148 -7.13 10.79 -2.14
N ILE A 149 -7.14 10.10 -3.27
CA ILE A 149 -5.96 9.95 -4.15
C ILE A 149 -6.38 10.42 -5.54
N SER A 150 -5.57 11.26 -6.13
CA SER A 150 -5.81 11.78 -7.47
C SER A 150 -4.52 11.93 -8.27
N ALA A 151 -4.66 11.91 -9.60
CA ALA A 151 -3.61 12.23 -10.55
C ALA A 151 -4.25 12.93 -11.74
N MET A 152 -3.63 13.99 -12.24
CA MET A 152 -4.10 14.70 -13.42
C MET A 152 -2.96 14.87 -14.41
N ASN A 153 -3.18 14.42 -15.65
CA ASN A 153 -2.17 14.45 -16.72
C ASN A 153 -0.83 13.81 -16.31
N ALA A 154 -0.89 12.79 -15.43
CA ALA A 154 0.27 12.07 -14.94
C ALA A 154 0.41 10.73 -15.66
N GLU A 155 1.63 10.35 -15.96
CA GLU A 155 1.99 9.09 -16.61
C GLU A 155 3.03 8.33 -15.77
N ASN A 156 3.15 7.01 -15.99
CA ASN A 156 4.09 6.14 -15.31
C ASN A 156 4.00 6.30 -13.78
N ILE A 157 2.79 6.06 -13.24
CA ILE A 157 2.50 6.15 -11.80
C ILE A 157 2.12 4.77 -11.26
N ALA A 158 2.44 4.51 -10.00
CA ALA A 158 2.03 3.30 -9.31
C ALA A 158 1.73 3.55 -7.84
N ILE A 159 0.88 2.70 -7.28
CA ILE A 159 0.70 2.49 -5.85
C ILE A 159 1.04 1.03 -5.59
N THR A 160 2.02 0.77 -4.74
CA THR A 160 2.56 -0.58 -4.50
C THR A 160 2.74 -0.86 -3.01
N GLY A 161 3.11 -2.10 -2.69
CA GLY A 161 3.35 -2.56 -1.33
C GLY A 161 2.14 -3.25 -0.72
N TYR A 162 2.22 -3.53 0.59
CA TYR A 162 1.22 -4.28 1.35
C TYR A 162 0.49 -3.43 2.40
N GLY A 163 0.71 -2.12 2.38
CA GLY A 163 0.00 -1.18 3.25
C GLY A 163 -1.47 -1.02 2.87
N VAL A 164 -2.26 -0.48 3.77
CA VAL A 164 -3.69 -0.27 3.61
C VAL A 164 -3.98 1.22 3.49
N PHE A 165 -4.76 1.61 2.48
CA PHE A 165 -5.33 2.94 2.33
C PHE A 165 -6.81 2.90 2.71
N ASP A 166 -7.14 3.51 3.84
CA ASP A 166 -8.51 3.55 4.37
C ASP A 166 -9.15 4.92 4.08
N GLY A 167 -10.15 4.92 3.22
CA GLY A 167 -10.91 6.11 2.85
C GLY A 167 -11.85 6.62 3.93
N ALA A 168 -12.00 5.93 5.08
CA ALA A 168 -12.90 6.24 6.17
C ALA A 168 -14.35 6.52 5.69
N GLY A 169 -14.84 5.72 4.74
CA GLY A 169 -16.11 5.95 4.03
C GLY A 169 -17.37 5.90 4.92
N ASP A 170 -17.25 5.36 6.12
CA ASP A 170 -18.29 5.37 7.15
C ASP A 170 -18.53 6.75 7.79
N ARG A 171 -17.67 7.72 7.52
CA ARG A 171 -17.65 9.07 8.12
C ARG A 171 -17.91 10.19 7.12
N TRP A 172 -18.19 9.85 5.85
CA TRP A 172 -18.48 10.82 4.77
C TRP A 172 -19.98 11.03 4.58
#